data_4be6a7d1ef27b79dcc34d0718c0d2fbc
#
_entry.id   4be6a7d1ef27b79dcc34d0718c0d2fbc
#
_cell.length_a   1.000
_cell.length_b   1.000
_cell.length_c   1.000
_cell.angle_alpha   90.00
_cell.angle_beta   90.00
_cell.angle_gamma   90.00
#
_symmetry.space_group_name_H-M   'P 1'
#
loop_
_entity.id
_entity.type
_entity.pdbx_description
1 polymer ?
#
loop_
_entity_poly.entity_id
_entity_poly.type
_entity_poly.pdbx_seq_one_letter_code
_entity_poly.pdbx_strand_id
1 'polypeptide(L)'
;MNELIEETLKNLNIPCKHIMYNGKERPYITYFEANNYDEDYTDDEAETNTHSLQIDLWSKKDERDLINKIKKALKGVFYDVTYQELYEDATEIYHTAFRCYFYEEKE
;
A
#
# COMPACT_ATOMS: atom_id res chain seq x y z
N MET A 1 6.26 2.63 -9.55
CA MET A 1 5.37 2.62 -8.36
C MET A 1 6.10 2.39 -7.05
N ASN A 2 7.10 1.52 -7.03
CA ASN A 2 7.80 1.21 -5.77
C ASN A 2 8.41 2.45 -5.12
N GLU A 3 9.10 3.27 -5.89
CA GLU A 3 9.71 4.50 -5.37
C GLU A 3 8.68 5.47 -4.81
N LEU A 4 7.54 5.60 -5.47
CA LEU A 4 6.48 6.50 -5.01
C LEU A 4 5.88 6.02 -3.68
N ILE A 5 5.66 4.72 -3.54
CA ILE A 5 5.15 4.14 -2.30
C ILE A 5 6.14 4.36 -1.16
N GLU A 6 7.41 4.04 -1.38
CA GLU A 6 8.45 4.20 -0.34
C GLU A 6 8.63 5.66 0.04
N GLU A 7 8.61 6.56 -0.92
CA GLU A 7 8.69 8.00 -0.66
C GLU A 7 7.50 8.49 0.16
N THR A 8 6.31 8.01 -0.16
CA THR A 8 5.07 8.39 0.54
C THR A 8 5.10 7.98 2.01
N LEU A 9 5.71 6.83 2.32
CA LEU A 9 5.69 6.25 3.66
C LEU A 9 6.99 6.44 4.44
N LYS A 10 8.00 7.07 3.87
CA LYS A 10 9.34 7.17 4.49
C LYS A 10 9.35 7.88 5.85
N ASN A 11 8.46 8.85 6.04
CA ASN A 11 8.42 9.63 7.29
C ASN A 11 7.88 8.86 8.49
N LEU A 12 7.35 7.65 8.25
CA LEU A 12 6.88 6.80 9.34
C LEU A 12 8.02 6.13 10.10
N ASN A 13 9.22 6.10 9.51
CA ASN A 13 10.45 5.55 10.11
C ASN A 13 10.32 4.08 10.53
N ILE A 14 9.60 3.29 9.74
CA ILE A 14 9.51 1.84 9.92
C ILE A 14 9.94 1.15 8.62
N PRO A 15 10.40 -0.11 8.70
CA PRO A 15 10.77 -0.81 7.47
C PRO A 15 9.62 -0.86 6.47
N CYS A 16 9.91 -0.56 5.21
CA CYS A 16 8.91 -0.57 4.13
C CYS A 16 9.58 -1.22 2.92
N LYS A 17 9.19 -2.47 2.61
CA LYS A 17 9.87 -3.30 1.61
C LYS A 17 8.90 -3.89 0.59
N HIS A 18 9.39 -4.05 -0.63
CA HIS A 18 8.63 -4.65 -1.71
C HIS A 18 8.48 -6.16 -1.48
N ILE A 19 7.23 -6.62 -1.40
CA ILE A 19 6.81 -8.02 -1.26
C ILE A 19 7.12 -8.63 0.10
N MET A 20 8.35 -8.58 0.58
CA MET A 20 8.71 -9.23 1.84
C MET A 20 9.76 -8.46 2.62
N TYR A 21 9.77 -8.68 3.93
CA TYR A 21 10.76 -8.13 4.84
C TYR A 21 11.33 -9.26 5.69
N ASN A 22 12.65 -9.43 5.63
CA ASN A 22 13.36 -10.50 6.35
C ASN A 22 13.92 -10.08 7.69
N GLY A 23 13.74 -8.82 8.09
CA GLY A 23 14.21 -8.30 9.37
C GLY A 23 13.34 -8.74 10.54
N LYS A 24 13.75 -8.34 11.74
CA LYS A 24 13.04 -8.67 13.00
C LYS A 24 12.26 -7.51 13.58
N GLU A 25 12.39 -6.32 13.00
CA GLU A 25 11.70 -5.14 13.51
C GLU A 25 10.20 -5.23 13.30
N ARG A 26 9.44 -4.80 14.30
CA ARG A 26 7.99 -4.67 14.26
C ARG A 26 7.62 -3.29 14.81
N PRO A 27 6.64 -2.59 14.23
CA PRO A 27 5.91 -2.96 13.01
C PRO A 27 6.73 -2.77 11.75
N TYR A 28 6.27 -3.37 10.65
CA TYR A 28 6.87 -3.14 9.34
C TYR A 28 5.80 -3.16 8.26
N ILE A 29 6.14 -2.64 7.10
CA ILE A 29 5.26 -2.57 5.94
C ILE A 29 5.86 -3.36 4.78
N THR A 30 5.01 -4.12 4.10
CA THR A 30 5.33 -4.68 2.79
C THR A 30 4.30 -4.16 1.80
N TYR A 31 4.67 -4.09 0.52
CA TYR A 31 3.76 -3.59 -0.50
C TYR A 31 3.98 -4.31 -1.82
N PHE A 32 2.95 -4.33 -2.65
CA PHE A 32 3.06 -4.86 -4.00
C PHE A 32 1.96 -4.28 -4.88
N GLU A 33 2.19 -4.35 -6.18
CA GLU A 33 1.19 -3.96 -7.17
C GLU A 33 0.27 -5.15 -7.42
N ALA A 34 -0.96 -5.04 -6.95
CA ALA A 34 -1.94 -6.14 -7.02
C ALA A 34 -2.48 -6.35 -8.44
N ASN A 35 -2.57 -5.26 -9.19
CA ASN A 35 -3.00 -5.30 -10.57
C ASN A 35 -2.54 -4.04 -11.32
N ASN A 36 -2.39 -4.17 -12.62
CA ASN A 36 -2.05 -3.05 -13.49
C ASN A 36 -2.80 -3.25 -14.80
N TYR A 37 -3.57 -2.26 -15.22
CA TYR A 37 -4.35 -2.38 -16.45
C TYR A 37 -4.60 -1.02 -17.08
N ASP A 38 -4.91 -1.05 -18.37
CA ASP A 38 -5.19 0.15 -19.16
C ASP A 38 -6.70 0.40 -19.22
N GLU A 39 -7.07 1.68 -19.18
CA GLU A 39 -8.46 2.12 -19.26
C GLU A 39 -8.60 3.32 -20.20
N ASP A 40 -9.83 3.72 -20.45
CA ASP A 40 -10.18 4.93 -21.22
C ASP A 40 -9.55 4.94 -22.61
N TYR A 41 -9.89 3.91 -23.39
CA TYR A 41 -9.38 3.80 -24.76
C TYR A 41 -10.01 4.82 -25.72
N THR A 42 -9.14 5.47 -26.49
CA THR A 42 -9.53 6.33 -27.61
C THR A 42 -8.72 5.88 -28.82
N ASP A 43 -9.41 5.59 -29.95
CA ASP A 43 -8.78 5.11 -31.19
C ASP A 43 -7.86 3.88 -30.96
N ASP A 44 -8.33 2.95 -30.10
CA ASP A 44 -7.61 1.73 -29.71
C ASP A 44 -6.32 1.96 -28.92
N GLU A 45 -6.10 3.20 -28.44
CA GLU A 45 -5.00 3.52 -27.56
C GLU A 45 -5.52 3.80 -26.13
N ALA A 46 -4.82 3.24 -25.15
CA ALA A 46 -5.16 3.49 -23.74
C ALA A 46 -4.74 4.90 -23.33
N GLU A 47 -5.64 5.62 -22.67
CA GLU A 47 -5.37 6.97 -22.15
C GLU A 47 -4.92 6.95 -20.70
N THR A 48 -5.30 5.93 -19.95
CA THR A 48 -4.99 5.81 -18.52
C THR A 48 -4.45 4.42 -18.22
N ASN A 49 -3.38 4.36 -17.44
CA ASN A 49 -2.90 3.12 -16.87
C ASN A 49 -3.22 3.12 -15.37
N THR A 50 -3.98 2.13 -14.92
CA THR A 50 -4.42 2.02 -13.54
C THR A 50 -3.54 1.06 -12.76
N HIS A 51 -3.00 1.54 -11.66
CA HIS A 51 -2.22 0.75 -10.70
C HIS A 51 -3.09 0.46 -9.49
N SER A 52 -3.33 -0.82 -9.22
CA SER A 52 -4.01 -1.27 -8.01
C SER A 52 -2.94 -1.75 -7.03
N LEU A 53 -2.84 -1.11 -5.88
CA LEU A 53 -1.75 -1.32 -4.94
C LEU A 53 -2.26 -1.91 -3.63
N GLN A 54 -1.45 -2.78 -3.03
CA GLN A 54 -1.72 -3.29 -1.69
C GLN A 54 -0.53 -2.96 -0.80
N ILE A 55 -0.83 -2.35 0.34
CA ILE A 55 0.16 -1.98 1.35
C ILE A 55 -0.24 -2.68 2.64
N ASP A 56 0.64 -3.51 3.19
CA ASP A 56 0.35 -4.35 4.34
C ASP A 56 1.16 -3.89 5.55
N LEU A 57 0.47 -3.59 6.65
CA LEU A 57 1.11 -3.31 7.93
C LEU A 57 1.07 -4.58 8.78
N TRP A 58 2.23 -4.98 9.29
CA TRP A 58 2.38 -6.16 10.14
C TRP A 58 2.88 -5.74 11.51
N SER A 59 2.19 -6.13 12.57
CA SER A 59 2.57 -5.76 13.93
C SER A 59 2.19 -6.82 14.95
N LYS A 60 2.78 -6.74 16.14
CA LYS A 60 2.47 -7.64 17.25
C LYS A 60 1.40 -7.10 18.18
N LYS A 61 0.95 -5.88 17.95
CA LYS A 61 -0.10 -5.23 18.72
C LYS A 61 -0.96 -4.34 17.84
N ASP A 62 -2.08 -3.88 18.36
CA ASP A 62 -2.93 -2.92 17.64
C ASP A 62 -2.20 -1.58 17.54
N GLU A 63 -1.91 -1.18 16.30
CA GLU A 63 -1.19 0.05 15.98
C GLU A 63 -2.16 1.10 15.44
N ARG A 64 -3.19 1.45 16.21
CA ARG A 64 -4.25 2.34 15.72
C ARG A 64 -3.72 3.68 15.21
N ASP A 65 -2.80 4.31 15.92
CA ASP A 65 -2.23 5.58 15.50
C ASP A 65 -1.44 5.45 14.20
N LEU A 66 -0.70 4.36 14.06
CA LEU A 66 0.09 4.09 12.87
C LEU A 66 -0.82 3.81 11.67
N ILE A 67 -1.89 3.05 11.87
CA ILE A 67 -2.89 2.80 10.82
C ILE A 67 -3.44 4.13 10.31
N ASN A 68 -3.79 5.04 11.20
CA ASN A 68 -4.31 6.35 10.83
C ASN A 68 -3.28 7.20 10.08
N LYS A 69 -2.02 7.13 10.48
CA LYS A 69 -0.93 7.85 9.81
C LYS A 69 -0.68 7.30 8.40
N ILE A 70 -0.72 5.97 8.24
CA ILE A 70 -0.57 5.34 6.93
C ILE A 70 -1.72 5.75 6.02
N LYS A 71 -2.95 5.65 6.52
CA LYS A 71 -4.14 6.04 5.75
C LYS A 71 -4.04 7.48 5.26
N LYS A 72 -3.66 8.39 6.16
CA LYS A 72 -3.51 9.81 5.83
C LYS A 72 -2.43 10.04 4.78
N ALA A 73 -1.28 9.38 4.91
CA ALA A 73 -0.19 9.50 3.96
C ALA A 73 -0.61 8.99 2.58
N LEU A 74 -1.28 7.83 2.52
CA LEU A 74 -1.74 7.28 1.26
C LEU A 74 -2.79 8.17 0.59
N LYS A 75 -3.71 8.74 1.36
CA LYS A 75 -4.73 9.64 0.81
C LYS A 75 -4.16 10.90 0.20
N GLY A 76 -2.97 11.31 0.60
CA GLY A 76 -2.30 12.48 0.03
C GLY A 76 -1.75 12.24 -1.38
N VAL A 77 -1.60 10.98 -1.80
CA VAL A 77 -0.97 10.62 -3.07
C VAL A 77 -1.85 9.70 -3.93
N PHE A 78 -2.59 8.79 -3.29
CA PHE A 78 -3.37 7.75 -3.98
C PHE A 78 -4.86 7.96 -3.83
N TYR A 79 -5.64 7.23 -4.65
CA TYR A 79 -7.09 7.31 -4.71
C TYR A 79 -7.74 6.09 -4.08
N ASP A 80 -8.99 6.27 -3.63
CA ASP A 80 -9.83 5.17 -3.14
C ASP A 80 -9.15 4.32 -2.08
N VAL A 81 -8.54 4.97 -1.10
CA VAL A 81 -7.81 4.30 -0.02
C VAL A 81 -8.80 3.63 0.93
N THR A 82 -8.71 2.31 1.04
CA THR A 82 -9.49 1.51 1.99
C THR A 82 -8.55 0.60 2.74
N TYR A 83 -9.02 0.03 3.87
CA TYR A 83 -8.22 -0.96 4.57
C TYR A 83 -9.11 -1.98 5.28
N GLN A 84 -8.53 -3.15 5.53
CA GLN A 84 -9.16 -4.23 6.26
C GLN A 84 -8.20 -4.70 7.34
N GLU A 85 -8.71 -4.87 8.55
CA GLU A 85 -7.93 -5.37 9.68
C GLU A 85 -8.12 -6.88 9.80
N LEU A 86 -7.01 -7.60 9.94
CA LEU A 86 -6.98 -9.05 10.07
C LEU A 86 -6.11 -9.42 11.27
N TYR A 87 -6.40 -10.54 11.88
CA TYR A 87 -5.59 -11.04 12.99
C TYR A 87 -5.34 -12.53 12.78
N GLU A 88 -4.06 -12.92 12.85
CA GLU A 88 -3.68 -14.32 12.70
C GLU A 88 -3.41 -14.92 14.07
N ASP A 89 -4.31 -15.83 14.53
CA ASP A 89 -4.21 -16.41 15.86
C ASP A 89 -2.93 -17.23 16.08
N ALA A 90 -2.51 -18.00 15.08
CA ALA A 90 -1.35 -18.89 15.22
C ALA A 90 -0.05 -18.15 15.49
N THR A 91 0.14 -16.99 14.91
CA THR A 91 1.35 -16.19 15.04
C THR A 91 1.16 -14.96 15.94
N GLU A 92 -0.07 -14.68 16.33
CA GLU A 92 -0.45 -13.48 17.09
C GLU A 92 -0.05 -12.20 16.36
N ILE A 93 -0.22 -12.18 15.03
CA ILE A 93 0.12 -11.02 14.20
C ILE A 93 -1.14 -10.25 13.80
N TYR A 94 -1.10 -8.94 14.03
CA TYR A 94 -2.06 -8.00 13.47
C TYR A 94 -1.61 -7.63 12.06
N HIS A 95 -2.53 -7.77 11.11
CA HIS A 95 -2.26 -7.47 9.71
C HIS A 95 -3.30 -6.48 9.22
N THR A 96 -2.87 -5.29 8.80
CA THR A 96 -3.77 -4.30 8.21
C THR A 96 -3.45 -4.20 6.73
N ALA A 97 -4.41 -4.57 5.89
CA ALA A 97 -4.24 -4.55 4.44
C ALA A 97 -4.90 -3.31 3.87
N PHE A 98 -4.10 -2.39 3.35
CA PHE A 98 -4.59 -1.20 2.66
C PHE A 98 -4.65 -1.47 1.17
N ARG A 99 -5.70 -0.97 0.53
CA ARG A 99 -5.83 -0.94 -0.92
C ARG A 99 -5.97 0.49 -1.38
N CYS A 100 -5.29 0.81 -2.46
CA CYS A 100 -5.40 2.14 -3.07
C CYS A 100 -5.05 2.05 -4.55
N TYR A 101 -5.28 3.15 -5.27
CA TYR A 101 -5.13 3.19 -6.72
C TYR A 101 -4.31 4.41 -7.13
N PHE A 102 -3.57 4.25 -8.21
CA PHE A 102 -2.89 5.35 -8.86
C PHE A 102 -3.23 5.33 -10.34
N TYR A 103 -3.66 6.46 -10.86
CA TYR A 103 -4.07 6.59 -12.25
C TYR A 103 -3.01 7.41 -12.99
N GLU A 104 -2.34 6.74 -13.90
CA GLU A 104 -1.26 7.35 -14.69
C GLU A 104 -1.77 7.67 -16.09
N GLU A 105 -1.75 8.95 -16.46
CA GLU A 105 -2.15 9.34 -17.79
C GLU A 105 -1.05 8.99 -18.79
N LYS A 106 -1.47 8.44 -19.94
CA LYS A 106 -0.58 8.14 -21.05
C LYS A 106 -0.65 9.28 -22.06
N GLU A 107 0.51 9.68 -22.51
CA GLU A 107 0.64 10.70 -23.54
C GLU A 107 0.68 10.10 -24.95
#